data_c20388203de0e33215a910ecabd4558a
#
_entry.id   c20388203de0e33215a910ecabd4558a
#
_cell.length_a   1.000
_cell.length_b   1.000
_cell.length_c   1.000
_cell.angle_alpha   90.00
_cell.angle_beta   90.00
_cell.angle_gamma   90.00
#
_symmetry.space_group_name_H-M   'P 1'
#
loop_
_entity.id
_entity.type
_entity.pdbx_description
1 polymer ?
#
loop_
_entity_poly.entity_id
_entity_poly.type
_entity_poly.pdbx_seq_one_letter_code
_entity_poly.pdbx_strand_id
1 'polypeptide(L)'
;RDTLKVLLQMSLVLTASASMPVVKIGRIAGQFSKPRSAPTEKKDGKELPSYLGDNINGMEFVEKARIPDAKRLFRAYSQSASTLNLLRAFSQGGFADLRQVHLWNLGFIKDRTKGKYKEIEDKISDALAFMEACGINPDNNRKLRTVNFYTSHEALHLPFEESMTRIDSTTGEYHDTSAHFVWIGDRTRQPDGAHVEFCRGIKNPIGLKCGPTLKPEELINLCNILNPENEAGRLTLISRFGADNVQKYLPKLMQVIKKEGLKVIWSCDPMHGNTIKAATGFKTRPFESVLKEVKNFFADLCFCILKSVQQISACVSQWQSHSH
;
A
#
# COMPACT_ATOMS: atom_id res chain seq x y z
N ARG A 1 -10.18 7.91 -11.11
CA ARG A 1 -9.37 8.90 -11.79
C ARG A 1 -8.60 9.78 -10.81
N ASP A 2 -9.27 10.49 -9.90
CA ASP A 2 -8.65 11.49 -9.02
C ASP A 2 -7.69 10.87 -8.00
N THR A 3 -8.00 9.69 -7.47
CA THR A 3 -7.06 8.95 -6.61
C THR A 3 -5.76 8.61 -7.34
N LEU A 4 -5.85 8.14 -8.59
CA LEU A 4 -4.66 7.89 -9.42
C LEU A 4 -3.87 9.18 -9.66
N LYS A 5 -4.56 10.28 -9.99
CA LYS A 5 -3.94 11.60 -10.17
C LYS A 5 -3.10 12.00 -8.94
N VAL A 6 -3.69 11.92 -7.74
CA VAL A 6 -2.99 12.25 -6.49
C VAL A 6 -1.77 11.37 -6.27
N LEU A 7 -1.89 10.05 -6.49
CA LEU A 7 -0.77 9.12 -6.34
C LEU A 7 0.37 9.41 -7.34
N LEU A 8 0.04 9.79 -8.59
CA LEU A 8 1.03 10.20 -9.58
C LEU A 8 1.74 11.49 -9.18
N GLN A 9 0.99 12.49 -8.70
CA GLN A 9 1.55 13.74 -8.19
C GLN A 9 2.50 13.50 -7.01
N MET A 10 2.08 12.70 -6.03
CA MET A 10 2.92 12.32 -4.88
C MET A 10 4.19 11.58 -5.34
N SER A 11 4.07 10.65 -6.29
CA SER A 11 5.22 9.88 -6.77
C SER A 11 6.25 10.77 -7.49
N LEU A 12 5.80 11.76 -8.28
CA LEU A 12 6.69 12.69 -8.95
C LEU A 12 7.47 13.56 -7.95
N VAL A 13 6.77 14.12 -6.95
CA VAL A 13 7.39 14.91 -5.88
C VAL A 13 8.41 14.07 -5.10
N LEU A 14 8.07 12.83 -4.75
CA LEU A 14 8.99 11.93 -4.03
C LEU A 14 10.21 11.57 -4.90
N THR A 15 10.01 11.29 -6.19
CA THR A 15 11.11 10.99 -7.12
C THR A 15 12.07 12.17 -7.23
N ALA A 16 11.54 13.39 -7.40
CA ALA A 16 12.35 14.60 -7.52
C ALA A 16 13.08 14.95 -6.21
N SER A 17 12.41 14.75 -5.06
CA SER A 17 12.98 15.09 -3.75
C SER A 17 14.06 14.10 -3.30
N ALA A 18 13.85 12.81 -3.56
CA ALA A 18 14.76 11.74 -3.13
C ALA A 18 15.79 11.34 -4.19
N SER A 19 15.61 11.79 -5.44
CA SER A 19 16.42 11.34 -6.61
C SER A 19 16.44 9.82 -6.76
N MET A 20 15.31 9.17 -6.45
CA MET A 20 15.15 7.72 -6.48
C MET A 20 13.84 7.32 -7.19
N PRO A 21 13.80 6.15 -7.84
CA PRO A 21 12.58 5.64 -8.44
C PRO A 21 11.53 5.32 -7.35
N VAL A 22 10.26 5.56 -7.67
CA VAL A 22 9.12 5.29 -6.78
C VAL A 22 8.22 4.24 -7.39
N VAL A 23 8.02 3.12 -6.68
CA VAL A 23 6.99 2.12 -7.01
C VAL A 23 5.63 2.63 -6.54
N LYS A 24 4.67 2.62 -7.44
CA LYS A 24 3.32 3.16 -7.21
C LYS A 24 2.35 2.02 -6.97
N ILE A 25 1.98 1.82 -5.70
CA ILE A 25 1.01 0.79 -5.28
C ILE A 25 -0.18 1.49 -4.62
N GLY A 26 -1.33 1.47 -5.29
CA GLY A 26 -2.54 2.10 -4.78
C GLY A 26 -3.48 1.10 -4.12
N ARG A 27 -4.04 1.45 -2.96
CA ARG A 27 -5.18 0.70 -2.41
C ARG A 27 -6.44 1.06 -3.18
N ILE A 28 -6.62 0.44 -4.32
CA ILE A 28 -7.69 0.70 -5.29
C ILE A 28 -8.18 -0.62 -5.86
N ALA A 29 -9.48 -0.72 -6.14
CA ALA A 29 -10.14 -1.95 -6.57
C ALA A 29 -10.01 -3.08 -5.52
N GLY A 30 -9.96 -4.33 -5.89
CA GLY A 30 -9.86 -5.43 -4.94
C GLY A 30 -11.18 -5.72 -4.23
N GLN A 31 -11.10 -6.20 -3.01
CA GLN A 31 -12.27 -6.50 -2.18
C GLN A 31 -12.61 -5.33 -1.25
N PHE A 32 -13.88 -5.26 -0.83
CA PHE A 32 -14.43 -4.14 -0.07
C PHE A 32 -14.75 -4.49 1.39
N SER A 33 -14.14 -5.54 1.93
CA SER A 33 -14.28 -5.95 3.33
C SER A 33 -13.60 -4.97 4.29
N LYS A 34 -14.11 -4.92 5.51
CA LYS A 34 -13.59 -4.05 6.57
C LYS A 34 -13.30 -4.86 7.84
N PRO A 35 -12.06 -4.79 8.38
CA PRO A 35 -11.75 -5.43 9.65
C PRO A 35 -12.50 -4.72 10.78
N ARG A 36 -13.12 -5.51 11.67
CA ARG A 36 -13.86 -5.02 12.83
C ARG A 36 -13.28 -5.54 14.13
N SER A 37 -13.33 -4.70 15.16
CA SER A 37 -12.88 -5.06 16.52
C SER A 37 -13.96 -5.81 17.31
N ALA A 38 -15.22 -5.65 16.92
CA ALA A 38 -16.37 -6.27 17.58
C ALA A 38 -17.33 -6.87 16.54
N PRO A 39 -17.96 -7.99 16.83
CA PRO A 39 -18.95 -8.62 15.94
C PRO A 39 -20.23 -7.81 15.82
N THR A 40 -20.52 -6.93 16.78
CA THR A 40 -21.72 -6.09 16.83
C THR A 40 -21.40 -4.62 16.99
N GLU A 41 -22.34 -3.77 16.61
CA GLU A 41 -22.32 -2.31 16.81
C GLU A 41 -23.58 -1.89 17.57
N LYS A 42 -23.43 -0.95 18.53
CA LYS A 42 -24.53 -0.38 19.31
C LYS A 42 -24.78 1.06 18.89
N LYS A 43 -26.02 1.39 18.62
CA LYS A 43 -26.46 2.74 18.32
C LYS A 43 -27.93 2.92 18.79
N ASP A 44 -28.22 4.03 19.48
CA ASP A 44 -29.57 4.41 19.93
C ASP A 44 -30.32 3.27 20.67
N GLY A 45 -29.58 2.56 21.57
CA GLY A 45 -30.14 1.46 22.36
C GLY A 45 -30.34 0.14 21.63
N LYS A 46 -30.11 0.08 20.31
CA LYS A 46 -30.14 -1.14 19.50
C LYS A 46 -28.75 -1.71 19.32
N GLU A 47 -28.67 -3.03 19.21
CA GLU A 47 -27.45 -3.77 18.89
C GLU A 47 -27.67 -4.58 17.62
N LEU A 48 -26.82 -4.38 16.64
CA LEU A 48 -26.89 -5.08 15.35
C LEU A 48 -25.50 -5.64 14.98
N PRO A 49 -25.43 -6.66 14.08
CA PRO A 49 -24.17 -7.11 13.51
C PRO A 49 -23.36 -5.96 12.92
N SER A 50 -22.05 -6.01 13.08
CA SER A 50 -21.15 -4.98 12.53
C SER A 50 -21.25 -4.91 11.01
N TYR A 51 -21.06 -3.70 10.47
CA TYR A 51 -20.84 -3.52 9.04
C TYR A 51 -19.48 -4.10 8.65
N LEU A 52 -19.46 -5.18 7.88
CA LEU A 52 -18.27 -5.95 7.50
C LEU A 52 -17.68 -5.54 6.14
N GLY A 53 -18.32 -4.62 5.44
CA GLY A 53 -17.91 -4.12 4.13
C GLY A 53 -18.97 -4.36 3.05
N ASP A 54 -18.90 -3.56 1.98
CA ASP A 54 -19.93 -3.54 0.94
C ASP A 54 -20.07 -4.87 0.18
N ASN A 55 -19.03 -5.70 0.19
CA ASN A 55 -19.04 -7.04 -0.38
C ASN A 55 -19.70 -8.10 0.52
N ILE A 56 -20.05 -7.77 1.76
CA ILE A 56 -20.66 -8.68 2.73
C ILE A 56 -22.06 -8.23 3.12
N ASN A 57 -22.20 -7.00 3.65
CA ASN A 57 -23.46 -6.47 4.14
C ASN A 57 -23.60 -4.95 3.93
N GLY A 58 -24.76 -4.37 4.27
CA GLY A 58 -25.02 -2.94 4.11
C GLY A 58 -24.50 -2.08 5.25
N MET A 59 -24.18 -0.82 4.97
CA MET A 59 -23.68 0.14 5.95
C MET A 59 -24.80 0.72 6.84
N GLU A 60 -26.03 0.73 6.35
CA GLU A 60 -27.17 1.28 7.08
C GLU A 60 -27.39 0.51 8.40
N PHE A 61 -27.69 1.24 9.48
CA PHE A 61 -27.91 0.65 10.79
C PHE A 61 -29.35 0.16 10.96
N VAL A 62 -29.74 -0.81 10.10
CA VAL A 62 -31.03 -1.52 10.12
C VAL A 62 -30.79 -3.02 9.95
N GLU A 63 -31.63 -3.86 10.57
CA GLU A 63 -31.45 -5.31 10.60
C GLU A 63 -31.29 -5.90 9.20
N LYS A 64 -32.18 -5.57 8.28
CA LYS A 64 -32.15 -6.05 6.89
C LYS A 64 -30.83 -5.75 6.17
N ALA A 65 -30.24 -4.58 6.42
CA ALA A 65 -28.97 -4.20 5.77
C ALA A 65 -27.77 -4.97 6.35
N ARG A 66 -27.85 -5.43 7.60
CA ARG A 66 -26.75 -6.12 8.29
C ARG A 66 -26.72 -7.62 8.04
N ILE A 67 -27.72 -8.18 7.35
CA ILE A 67 -27.71 -9.58 6.91
C ILE A 67 -26.69 -9.72 5.78
N PRO A 68 -25.74 -10.69 5.86
CA PRO A 68 -24.82 -10.96 4.76
C PRO A 68 -25.57 -11.41 3.49
N ASP A 69 -25.12 -10.90 2.33
CA ASP A 69 -25.71 -11.21 1.03
C ASP A 69 -24.62 -11.58 0.02
N ALA A 70 -24.56 -12.84 -0.40
CA ALA A 70 -23.57 -13.35 -1.34
C ALA A 70 -23.60 -12.64 -2.72
N LYS A 71 -24.73 -12.06 -3.13
CA LYS A 71 -24.83 -11.28 -4.38
C LYS A 71 -23.95 -10.04 -4.38
N ARG A 72 -23.59 -9.55 -3.19
CA ARG A 72 -22.67 -8.43 -3.04
C ARG A 72 -21.25 -8.75 -3.51
N LEU A 73 -20.82 -10.01 -3.44
CA LEU A 73 -19.52 -10.45 -3.97
C LEU A 73 -19.45 -10.30 -5.49
N PHE A 74 -20.49 -10.64 -6.23
CA PHE A 74 -20.54 -10.43 -7.68
C PHE A 74 -20.46 -8.96 -8.06
N ARG A 75 -21.15 -8.09 -7.31
CA ARG A 75 -21.06 -6.64 -7.52
C ARG A 75 -19.65 -6.12 -7.21
N ALA A 76 -19.04 -6.59 -6.13
CA ALA A 76 -17.67 -6.23 -5.77
C ALA A 76 -16.67 -6.67 -6.85
N TYR A 77 -16.79 -7.89 -7.36
CA TYR A 77 -15.99 -8.39 -8.47
C TYR A 77 -16.13 -7.52 -9.72
N SER A 78 -17.36 -7.26 -10.18
CA SER A 78 -17.61 -6.44 -11.37
C SER A 78 -17.02 -5.03 -11.22
N GLN A 79 -17.22 -4.41 -10.06
CA GLN A 79 -16.69 -3.09 -9.75
C GLN A 79 -15.16 -3.07 -9.70
N SER A 80 -14.56 -4.10 -9.10
CA SER A 80 -13.11 -4.26 -9.04
C SER A 80 -12.50 -4.44 -10.44
N ALA A 81 -13.04 -5.36 -11.24
CA ALA A 81 -12.54 -5.63 -12.60
C ALA A 81 -12.64 -4.39 -13.50
N SER A 82 -13.77 -3.68 -13.46
CA SER A 82 -13.96 -2.44 -14.22
C SER A 82 -12.97 -1.36 -13.80
N THR A 83 -12.71 -1.23 -12.49
CA THR A 83 -11.76 -0.25 -11.94
C THR A 83 -10.33 -0.60 -12.35
N LEU A 84 -9.93 -1.86 -12.30
CA LEU A 84 -8.60 -2.33 -12.74
C LEU A 84 -8.37 -2.04 -14.21
N ASN A 85 -9.35 -2.32 -15.08
CA ASN A 85 -9.27 -2.01 -16.51
C ASN A 85 -9.15 -0.51 -16.76
N LEU A 86 -9.90 0.31 -16.03
CA LEU A 86 -9.82 1.76 -16.14
C LEU A 86 -8.46 2.30 -15.68
N LEU A 87 -7.90 1.76 -14.60
CA LEU A 87 -6.55 2.11 -14.13
C LEU A 87 -5.49 1.76 -15.17
N ARG A 88 -5.59 0.59 -15.82
CA ARG A 88 -4.70 0.19 -16.90
C ARG A 88 -4.80 1.14 -18.08
N ALA A 89 -6.01 1.50 -18.50
CA ALA A 89 -6.24 2.47 -19.57
C ALA A 89 -5.59 3.82 -19.26
N PHE A 90 -5.75 4.35 -18.05
CA PHE A 90 -5.14 5.61 -17.64
C PHE A 90 -3.62 5.51 -17.51
N SER A 91 -3.08 4.45 -16.97
CA SER A 91 -1.64 4.31 -16.76
C SER A 91 -0.87 4.10 -18.07
N GLN A 92 -1.51 3.56 -19.12
CA GLN A 92 -0.90 3.27 -20.43
C GLN A 92 -1.37 4.21 -21.55
N GLY A 93 -2.46 4.94 -21.38
CA GLY A 93 -3.13 5.76 -22.40
C GLY A 93 -2.73 7.24 -22.45
N GLY A 94 -1.66 7.64 -21.76
CA GLY A 94 -1.18 9.04 -21.78
C GLY A 94 -1.73 9.94 -20.65
N PHE A 95 -2.70 9.48 -19.86
CA PHE A 95 -3.13 10.22 -18.66
C PHE A 95 -1.99 10.36 -17.62
N ALA A 96 -1.05 9.42 -17.61
CA ALA A 96 0.12 9.39 -16.75
C ALA A 96 1.35 10.11 -17.35
N ASP A 97 1.18 10.88 -18.43
CA ASP A 97 2.25 11.68 -19.02
C ASP A 97 2.91 12.57 -17.97
N LEU A 98 4.24 12.49 -17.88
CA LEU A 98 5.02 13.14 -16.84
C LEU A 98 4.86 14.68 -16.86
N ARG A 99 4.75 15.29 -18.05
CA ARG A 99 4.49 16.73 -18.22
C ARG A 99 3.10 17.09 -17.70
N GLN A 100 2.10 16.26 -17.99
CA GLN A 100 0.73 16.48 -17.51
C GLN A 100 0.65 16.37 -15.98
N VAL A 101 1.34 15.38 -15.38
CA VAL A 101 1.42 15.24 -13.91
C VAL A 101 2.10 16.45 -13.28
N HIS A 102 3.16 16.96 -13.91
CA HIS A 102 3.84 18.17 -13.46
C HIS A 102 2.94 19.42 -13.54
N LEU A 103 2.18 19.59 -14.61
CA LEU A 103 1.20 20.68 -14.75
C LEU A 103 0.13 20.64 -13.65
N TRP A 104 -0.29 19.45 -13.23
CA TRP A 104 -1.21 19.33 -12.08
C TRP A 104 -0.58 19.80 -10.78
N ASN A 105 0.72 19.53 -10.56
CA ASN A 105 1.45 19.99 -9.39
C ASN A 105 1.54 21.54 -9.39
N LEU A 106 1.90 22.14 -10.52
CA LEU A 106 1.94 23.61 -10.68
C LEU A 106 0.59 24.27 -10.35
N GLY A 107 -0.53 23.65 -10.78
CA GLY A 107 -1.88 24.14 -10.48
C GLY A 107 -2.23 24.10 -8.99
N PHE A 108 -1.69 23.13 -8.23
CA PHE A 108 -1.93 22.99 -6.80
C PHE A 108 -1.20 24.06 -5.96
N ILE A 109 -0.04 24.51 -6.40
CA ILE A 109 0.85 25.37 -5.59
C ILE A 109 0.57 26.86 -5.75
N LYS A 110 -0.10 27.28 -6.82
CA LYS A 110 -0.38 28.71 -7.12
C LYS A 110 -0.96 29.51 -5.95
N ASP A 111 -1.59 28.85 -4.95
CA ASP A 111 -2.31 29.53 -3.88
C ASP A 111 -1.73 29.40 -2.46
N ARG A 112 -0.73 28.54 -2.17
CA ARG A 112 -0.48 28.22 -0.76
C ARG A 112 0.95 28.13 -0.23
N THR A 113 2.02 28.10 -1.04
CA THR A 113 3.37 27.89 -0.49
C THR A 113 4.48 28.64 -1.22
N LYS A 114 5.16 29.52 -0.50
CA LYS A 114 6.49 30.03 -0.86
C LYS A 114 7.55 29.12 -0.22
N GLY A 115 8.58 28.74 -0.94
CA GLY A 115 9.75 28.06 -0.38
C GLY A 115 10.03 26.67 -0.99
N LYS A 116 10.22 25.66 -0.16
CA LYS A 116 10.71 24.33 -0.56
C LYS A 116 9.96 23.63 -1.69
N TYR A 117 8.66 23.86 -1.82
CA TYR A 117 7.89 23.28 -2.93
C TYR A 117 8.26 23.89 -4.27
N LYS A 118 8.53 25.19 -4.31
CA LYS A 118 8.99 25.87 -5.53
C LYS A 118 10.33 25.31 -6.01
N GLU A 119 11.27 25.06 -5.09
CA GLU A 119 12.56 24.45 -5.44
C GLU A 119 12.40 23.07 -6.09
N ILE A 120 11.46 22.24 -5.60
CA ILE A 120 11.16 20.92 -6.17
C ILE A 120 10.53 21.07 -7.57
N GLU A 121 9.63 22.03 -7.75
CA GLU A 121 9.00 22.30 -9.03
C GLU A 121 9.98 22.82 -10.07
N ASP A 122 10.83 23.75 -9.67
CA ASP A 122 11.88 24.30 -10.53
C ASP A 122 12.80 23.15 -11.00
N LYS A 123 13.22 22.28 -10.09
CA LYS A 123 14.01 21.08 -10.45
C LYS A 123 13.30 20.15 -11.43
N ILE A 124 12.01 19.93 -11.27
CA ILE A 124 11.24 19.10 -12.20
C ILE A 124 11.12 19.79 -13.55
N SER A 125 10.84 21.10 -13.56
CA SER A 125 10.74 21.89 -14.78
C SER A 125 12.05 21.90 -15.57
N ASP A 126 13.18 22.13 -14.89
CA ASP A 126 14.52 22.12 -15.49
C ASP A 126 14.87 20.75 -16.06
N ALA A 127 14.55 19.67 -15.32
CA ALA A 127 14.79 18.31 -15.79
C ALA A 127 13.97 17.97 -17.05
N LEU A 128 12.70 18.38 -17.09
CA LEU A 128 11.83 18.17 -18.24
C LEU A 128 12.30 19.00 -19.44
N ALA A 129 12.67 20.26 -19.23
CA ALA A 129 13.20 21.13 -20.28
C ALA A 129 14.53 20.61 -20.85
N PHE A 130 15.42 20.11 -19.98
CA PHE A 130 16.68 19.49 -20.41
C PHE A 130 16.44 18.23 -21.25
N MET A 131 15.56 17.32 -20.81
CA MET A 131 15.21 16.13 -21.58
C MET A 131 14.65 16.51 -22.96
N GLU A 132 13.77 17.50 -23.04
CA GLU A 132 13.19 17.97 -24.30
C GLU A 132 14.26 18.56 -25.22
N ALA A 133 15.18 19.37 -24.69
CA ALA A 133 16.30 19.91 -25.44
C ALA A 133 17.24 18.80 -26.00
N CYS A 134 17.36 17.69 -25.28
CA CYS A 134 18.06 16.48 -25.75
C CYS A 134 17.24 15.63 -26.73
N GLY A 135 16.05 16.05 -27.13
CA GLY A 135 15.16 15.32 -28.03
C GLY A 135 14.40 14.16 -27.34
N ILE A 136 14.41 14.07 -26.00
CA ILE A 136 13.70 13.04 -25.24
C ILE A 136 12.35 13.62 -24.80
N ASN A 137 11.27 13.20 -25.44
CA ASN A 137 9.92 13.66 -25.16
C ASN A 137 8.91 12.51 -25.15
N PRO A 138 7.66 12.71 -24.70
CA PRO A 138 6.66 11.66 -24.64
C PRO A 138 6.26 11.05 -25.98
N ASP A 139 6.51 11.73 -27.09
CA ASP A 139 6.15 11.23 -28.42
C ASP A 139 7.13 10.15 -28.89
N ASN A 140 8.39 10.29 -28.52
CA ASN A 140 9.43 9.33 -28.88
C ASN A 140 9.88 8.40 -27.73
N ASN A 141 9.48 8.70 -26.49
CA ASN A 141 9.82 7.88 -25.32
C ASN A 141 8.58 7.49 -24.51
N ARG A 142 8.12 6.26 -24.72
CA ARG A 142 6.95 5.70 -24.03
C ARG A 142 7.05 5.80 -22.49
N LYS A 143 8.25 5.70 -21.92
CA LYS A 143 8.47 5.76 -20.46
C LYS A 143 8.08 7.12 -19.84
N LEU A 144 8.03 8.17 -20.62
CA LEU A 144 7.55 9.49 -20.18
C LEU A 144 6.01 9.62 -20.21
N ARG A 145 5.35 8.74 -20.97
CA ARG A 145 3.90 8.79 -21.22
C ARG A 145 3.12 7.73 -20.48
N THR A 146 3.77 6.67 -20.05
CA THR A 146 3.16 5.55 -19.35
C THR A 146 3.80 5.35 -17.97
N VAL A 147 3.07 4.70 -17.07
CA VAL A 147 3.56 4.40 -15.73
C VAL A 147 3.15 2.99 -15.34
N ASN A 148 4.05 2.29 -14.65
CA ASN A 148 3.68 1.07 -13.93
C ASN A 148 2.93 1.46 -12.67
N PHE A 149 1.70 1.01 -12.56
CA PHE A 149 0.84 1.25 -11.43
C PHE A 149 0.24 -0.05 -10.95
N TYR A 150 0.45 -0.37 -9.69
CA TYR A 150 0.02 -1.61 -9.07
C TYR A 150 -1.13 -1.36 -8.11
N THR A 151 -1.98 -2.36 -7.92
CA THR A 151 -3.11 -2.30 -6.99
C THR A 151 -2.86 -3.19 -5.79
N SER A 152 -3.48 -2.84 -4.67
CA SER A 152 -3.32 -3.57 -3.41
C SER A 152 -4.56 -3.50 -2.54
N HIS A 153 -4.74 -4.51 -1.69
CA HIS A 153 -5.70 -4.50 -0.59
C HIS A 153 -5.32 -5.51 0.51
N GLU A 154 -6.01 -5.44 1.64
CA GLU A 154 -5.92 -6.43 2.70
C GLU A 154 -6.65 -7.71 2.26
N ALA A 155 -5.96 -8.84 2.26
CA ALA A 155 -6.54 -10.17 1.99
C ALA A 155 -7.41 -10.61 3.17
N LEU A 156 -8.53 -9.94 3.42
CA LEU A 156 -9.34 -10.12 4.60
C LEU A 156 -10.43 -11.18 4.42
N HIS A 157 -11.10 -11.19 3.26
CA HIS A 157 -12.19 -12.10 2.95
C HIS A 157 -11.68 -13.24 2.08
N LEU A 158 -11.11 -14.26 2.72
CA LEU A 158 -10.43 -15.37 2.03
C LEU A 158 -11.27 -16.10 0.98
N PRO A 159 -12.59 -16.35 1.14
CA PRO A 159 -13.39 -16.95 0.08
C PRO A 159 -13.40 -16.13 -1.23
N PHE A 160 -13.27 -14.79 -1.15
CA PHE A 160 -13.13 -13.95 -2.33
C PHE A 160 -11.75 -14.10 -2.95
N GLU A 161 -10.69 -14.04 -2.15
CA GLU A 161 -9.30 -14.17 -2.61
C GLU A 161 -9.05 -15.55 -3.23
N GLU A 162 -9.55 -16.63 -2.59
CA GLU A 162 -9.48 -17.99 -3.11
C GLU A 162 -10.18 -18.11 -4.47
N SER A 163 -11.38 -17.53 -4.59
CA SER A 163 -12.13 -17.54 -5.86
C SER A 163 -11.46 -16.76 -6.98
N MET A 164 -10.56 -15.83 -6.65
CA MET A 164 -9.75 -15.05 -7.59
C MET A 164 -8.38 -15.66 -7.86
N THR A 165 -7.96 -16.67 -7.12
CA THR A 165 -6.65 -17.30 -7.28
C THR A 165 -6.64 -18.21 -8.52
N ARG A 166 -5.58 -18.10 -9.32
CA ARG A 166 -5.38 -18.84 -10.58
C ARG A 166 -3.99 -19.41 -10.65
N ILE A 167 -3.86 -20.49 -11.40
CA ILE A 167 -2.55 -21.04 -11.79
C ILE A 167 -2.05 -20.25 -13.00
N ASP A 168 -0.85 -19.72 -12.91
CA ASP A 168 -0.15 -19.18 -14.08
C ASP A 168 0.27 -20.34 -14.98
N SER A 169 -0.21 -20.32 -16.23
CA SER A 169 0.06 -21.38 -17.22
C SER A 169 1.52 -21.48 -17.63
N THR A 170 2.32 -20.46 -17.37
CA THR A 170 3.75 -20.43 -17.74
C THR A 170 4.66 -20.95 -16.64
N THR A 171 4.32 -20.68 -15.38
CA THR A 171 5.12 -21.04 -14.20
C THR A 171 4.56 -22.21 -13.42
N GLY A 172 3.26 -22.49 -13.54
CA GLY A 172 2.54 -23.46 -12.71
C GLY A 172 2.26 -23.00 -11.28
N GLU A 173 2.53 -21.73 -10.96
CA GLU A 173 2.39 -21.17 -9.63
C GLU A 173 1.04 -20.50 -9.42
N TYR A 174 0.58 -20.46 -8.17
CA TYR A 174 -0.69 -19.82 -7.81
C TYR A 174 -0.52 -18.32 -7.62
N HIS A 175 -1.37 -17.54 -8.29
CA HIS A 175 -1.44 -16.09 -8.12
C HIS A 175 -2.87 -15.66 -7.76
N ASP A 176 -2.99 -14.85 -6.72
CA ASP A 176 -4.23 -14.13 -6.44
C ASP A 176 -4.38 -12.97 -7.44
N THR A 177 -5.36 -13.07 -8.33
CA THR A 177 -5.61 -12.08 -9.38
C THR A 177 -6.52 -10.95 -8.94
N SER A 178 -6.90 -10.89 -7.67
CA SER A 178 -7.70 -9.82 -7.09
C SER A 178 -6.93 -8.49 -7.01
N ALA A 179 -5.60 -8.55 -6.83
CA ALA A 179 -4.67 -7.41 -6.87
C ALA A 179 -3.24 -7.88 -7.16
N HIS A 180 -2.34 -6.93 -7.47
CA HIS A 180 -0.92 -7.23 -7.63
C HIS A 180 -0.21 -7.51 -6.29
N PHE A 181 -0.67 -6.83 -5.23
CA PHE A 181 -0.09 -6.91 -3.89
C PHE A 181 -1.21 -7.06 -2.87
N VAL A 182 -1.13 -8.06 -2.02
CA VAL A 182 -2.08 -8.26 -0.93
C VAL A 182 -1.36 -8.27 0.41
N TRP A 183 -2.03 -7.88 1.50
CA TRP A 183 -1.39 -7.90 2.82
C TRP A 183 -2.24 -8.57 3.89
N ILE A 184 -1.55 -9.16 4.85
CA ILE A 184 -2.13 -9.70 6.07
C ILE A 184 -2.30 -8.59 7.09
N GLY A 185 -3.49 -8.46 7.66
CA GLY A 185 -3.80 -7.49 8.70
C GLY A 185 -3.13 -7.81 10.04
N ASP A 186 -2.99 -6.80 10.90
CA ASP A 186 -2.40 -6.97 12.24
C ASP A 186 -3.21 -7.93 13.16
N ARG A 187 -4.51 -8.11 12.87
CA ARG A 187 -5.41 -9.00 13.62
C ARG A 187 -5.49 -10.42 13.05
N THR A 188 -4.98 -10.65 11.85
CA THR A 188 -5.08 -11.92 11.11
C THR A 188 -3.72 -12.55 10.81
N ARG A 189 -2.67 -12.13 11.54
CA ARG A 189 -1.27 -12.56 11.31
C ARG A 189 -0.82 -13.72 12.18
N GLN A 190 -1.75 -14.45 12.82
CA GLN A 190 -1.39 -15.64 13.62
C GLN A 190 -0.64 -16.64 12.72
N PRO A 191 0.53 -17.15 13.14
CA PRO A 191 1.36 -18.04 12.31
C PRO A 191 0.65 -19.30 11.80
N ASP A 192 -0.30 -19.81 12.56
CA ASP A 192 -1.17 -20.97 12.26
C ASP A 192 -2.53 -20.56 11.69
N GLY A 193 -2.73 -19.27 11.39
CA GLY A 193 -4.01 -18.72 10.92
C GLY A 193 -4.20 -18.87 9.41
N ALA A 194 -5.46 -18.95 9.00
CA ALA A 194 -5.86 -19.14 7.60
C ALA A 194 -5.31 -18.04 6.65
N HIS A 195 -5.17 -16.79 7.10
CA HIS A 195 -4.63 -15.71 6.28
C HIS A 195 -3.13 -15.86 6.00
N VAL A 196 -2.38 -16.36 6.97
CA VAL A 196 -0.95 -16.65 6.80
C VAL A 196 -0.79 -17.84 5.85
N GLU A 197 -1.59 -18.90 6.02
CA GLU A 197 -1.56 -20.08 5.16
C GLU A 197 -1.95 -19.73 3.71
N PHE A 198 -2.99 -18.95 3.50
CA PHE A 198 -3.37 -18.47 2.17
C PHE A 198 -2.22 -17.70 1.50
N CYS A 199 -1.65 -16.71 2.20
CA CYS A 199 -0.57 -15.89 1.65
C CYS A 199 0.72 -16.67 1.41
N ARG A 200 0.97 -17.74 2.18
CA ARG A 200 2.08 -18.67 1.93
C ARG A 200 1.93 -19.39 0.59
N GLY A 201 0.68 -19.72 0.21
CA GLY A 201 0.37 -20.51 -1.00
C GLY A 201 0.35 -19.74 -2.32
N ILE A 202 0.36 -18.40 -2.29
CA ILE A 202 0.33 -17.57 -3.50
C ILE A 202 1.71 -16.96 -3.79
N LYS A 203 2.01 -16.63 -5.04
CA LYS A 203 3.30 -16.04 -5.47
C LYS A 203 3.30 -14.51 -5.60
N ASN A 204 2.18 -13.86 -5.36
CA ASN A 204 2.14 -12.39 -5.32
C ASN A 204 3.16 -11.83 -4.31
N PRO A 205 3.73 -10.67 -4.52
CA PRO A 205 4.34 -9.90 -3.45
C PRO A 205 3.32 -9.66 -2.34
N ILE A 206 3.70 -9.89 -1.09
CA ILE A 206 2.81 -9.82 0.06
C ILE A 206 3.28 -8.83 1.12
N GLY A 207 2.33 -8.30 1.87
CA GLY A 207 2.57 -7.43 3.01
C GLY A 207 2.15 -8.08 4.33
N LEU A 208 2.83 -7.72 5.40
CA LEU A 208 2.49 -8.11 6.77
C LEU A 208 2.41 -6.86 7.65
N LYS A 209 1.27 -6.61 8.27
CA LYS A 209 1.11 -5.51 9.23
C LYS A 209 1.83 -5.83 10.54
N CYS A 210 2.70 -4.92 10.96
CA CYS A 210 3.50 -5.01 12.17
C CYS A 210 3.06 -3.94 13.17
N GLY A 211 2.32 -4.33 14.19
CA GLY A 211 1.85 -3.45 15.27
C GLY A 211 2.59 -3.70 16.60
N PRO A 212 2.23 -2.94 17.67
CA PRO A 212 2.93 -2.97 18.96
C PRO A 212 2.94 -4.33 19.68
N THR A 213 2.03 -5.23 19.31
CA THR A 213 1.93 -6.57 19.91
C THR A 213 2.82 -7.61 19.27
N LEU A 214 3.45 -7.29 18.13
CA LEU A 214 4.32 -8.23 17.42
C LEU A 214 5.66 -8.39 18.14
N LYS A 215 5.99 -9.62 18.49
CA LYS A 215 7.27 -9.97 19.11
C LYS A 215 8.32 -10.32 18.06
N PRO A 216 9.62 -10.09 18.35
CA PRO A 216 10.71 -10.43 17.41
C PRO A 216 10.70 -11.90 16.96
N GLU A 217 10.48 -12.82 17.87
CA GLU A 217 10.48 -14.27 17.60
C GLU A 217 9.29 -14.65 16.68
N GLU A 218 8.12 -14.06 16.93
CA GLU A 218 6.95 -14.24 16.08
C GLU A 218 7.19 -13.69 14.68
N LEU A 219 7.85 -12.52 14.57
CA LEU A 219 8.20 -11.93 13.27
C LEU A 219 9.13 -12.82 12.45
N ILE A 220 10.18 -13.37 13.08
CA ILE A 220 11.10 -14.32 12.41
C ILE A 220 10.32 -15.53 11.89
N ASN A 221 9.46 -16.13 12.74
CA ASN A 221 8.64 -17.27 12.34
C ASN A 221 7.72 -16.94 11.15
N LEU A 222 7.03 -15.80 11.19
CA LEU A 222 6.18 -15.33 10.08
C LEU A 222 6.99 -15.10 8.80
N CYS A 223 8.19 -14.52 8.88
CA CYS A 223 9.05 -14.35 7.71
C CYS A 223 9.44 -15.70 7.11
N ASN A 224 9.79 -16.70 7.92
CA ASN A 224 10.15 -18.04 7.45
C ASN A 224 8.95 -18.77 6.81
N ILE A 225 7.73 -18.57 7.33
CA ILE A 225 6.52 -19.15 6.74
C ILE A 225 6.18 -18.47 5.40
N LEU A 226 6.23 -17.14 5.34
CA LEU A 226 5.74 -16.36 4.21
C LEU A 226 6.78 -16.17 3.09
N ASN A 227 8.05 -16.33 3.41
CA ASN A 227 9.18 -16.22 2.47
C ASN A 227 10.29 -17.23 2.78
N PRO A 228 10.00 -18.54 2.70
CA PRO A 228 10.95 -19.60 3.10
C PRO A 228 12.23 -19.60 2.27
N GLU A 229 12.17 -19.17 1.02
CA GLU A 229 13.33 -19.06 0.12
C GLU A 229 14.13 -17.77 0.33
N ASN A 230 13.72 -16.93 1.27
CA ASN A 230 14.32 -15.62 1.53
C ASN A 230 14.49 -14.79 0.24
N GLU A 231 13.45 -14.80 -0.60
CA GLU A 231 13.41 -14.09 -1.87
C GLU A 231 13.29 -12.58 -1.68
N ALA A 232 14.14 -11.81 -2.35
CA ALA A 232 14.09 -10.36 -2.27
C ALA A 232 12.86 -9.82 -3.01
N GLY A 233 12.14 -8.86 -2.39
CA GLY A 233 10.92 -8.28 -2.97
C GLY A 233 9.62 -9.01 -2.62
N ARG A 234 9.69 -10.26 -2.15
CA ARG A 234 8.53 -11.08 -1.80
C ARG A 234 7.74 -10.54 -0.61
N LEU A 235 8.39 -10.18 0.49
CA LEU A 235 7.74 -9.80 1.74
C LEU A 235 7.99 -8.35 2.11
N THR A 236 6.91 -7.61 2.33
CA THR A 236 6.92 -6.23 2.85
C THR A 236 6.38 -6.18 4.28
N LEU A 237 7.18 -5.71 5.22
CA LEU A 237 6.79 -5.48 6.60
C LEU A 237 6.25 -4.05 6.74
N ILE A 238 4.96 -3.93 7.07
CA ILE A 238 4.25 -2.64 7.10
C ILE A 238 4.08 -2.21 8.57
N SER A 239 4.96 -1.33 9.04
CA SER A 239 4.92 -0.82 10.42
C SER A 239 3.70 0.08 10.66
N ARG A 240 3.05 -0.08 11.82
CA ARG A 240 1.88 0.70 12.25
C ARG A 240 1.84 0.86 13.78
N PHE A 241 2.81 1.50 14.35
CA PHE A 241 2.99 1.58 15.79
C PHE A 241 2.32 2.80 16.44
N GLY A 242 2.15 3.88 15.70
CA GLY A 242 1.79 5.20 16.19
C GLY A 242 3.02 6.03 16.59
N ALA A 243 2.86 7.35 16.54
CA ALA A 243 3.94 8.32 16.71
C ALA A 243 4.76 8.15 18.00
N ASP A 244 4.13 7.72 19.08
CA ASP A 244 4.75 7.60 20.41
C ASP A 244 5.39 6.23 20.65
N ASN A 245 5.09 5.25 19.81
CA ASN A 245 5.52 3.86 19.99
C ASN A 245 6.53 3.39 18.94
N VAL A 246 6.61 4.03 17.78
CA VAL A 246 7.44 3.54 16.66
C VAL A 246 8.89 3.36 17.09
N GLN A 247 9.51 4.33 17.73
CA GLN A 247 10.90 4.25 18.20
C GLN A 247 11.13 3.24 19.34
N LYS A 248 10.06 2.86 20.05
CA LYS A 248 10.15 1.86 21.12
C LYS A 248 10.19 0.43 20.59
N TYR A 249 9.43 0.14 19.53
CA TYR A 249 9.21 -1.23 19.05
C TYR A 249 9.93 -1.53 17.74
N LEU A 250 9.92 -0.62 16.78
CA LEU A 250 10.44 -0.84 15.43
C LEU A 250 11.93 -1.20 15.39
N PRO A 251 12.84 -0.51 16.12
CA PRO A 251 14.27 -0.82 16.05
C PRO A 251 14.60 -2.26 16.41
N LYS A 252 13.90 -2.83 17.39
CA LYS A 252 14.10 -4.23 17.81
C LYS A 252 13.74 -5.21 16.70
N LEU A 253 12.64 -4.95 16.00
CA LEU A 253 12.21 -5.78 14.86
C LEU A 253 13.19 -5.66 13.68
N MET A 254 13.66 -4.45 13.37
CA MET A 254 14.65 -4.24 12.33
C MET A 254 15.98 -4.93 12.64
N GLN A 255 16.42 -4.89 13.90
CA GLN A 255 17.67 -5.52 14.33
C GLN A 255 17.62 -7.06 14.18
N VAL A 256 16.52 -7.71 14.57
CA VAL A 256 16.41 -9.17 14.44
C VAL A 256 16.32 -9.57 12.96
N ILE A 257 15.58 -8.86 12.13
CA ILE A 257 15.52 -9.10 10.68
C ILE A 257 16.92 -9.01 10.05
N LYS A 258 17.68 -7.98 10.44
CA LYS A 258 19.06 -7.81 9.97
C LYS A 258 19.99 -8.92 10.45
N LYS A 259 19.88 -9.29 11.73
CA LYS A 259 20.69 -10.36 12.35
C LYS A 259 20.46 -11.70 11.67
N GLU A 260 19.21 -12.05 11.37
CA GLU A 260 18.83 -13.29 10.68
C GLU A 260 19.05 -13.26 9.16
N GLY A 261 19.50 -12.12 8.60
CA GLY A 261 19.75 -11.96 7.16
C GLY A 261 18.49 -12.07 6.30
N LEU A 262 17.32 -11.76 6.87
CA LEU A 262 16.04 -11.87 6.16
C LEU A 262 15.84 -10.71 5.18
N LYS A 263 15.50 -11.04 3.94
CA LYS A 263 15.28 -10.07 2.86
C LYS A 263 13.83 -9.59 2.88
N VAL A 264 13.61 -8.41 3.43
CA VAL A 264 12.28 -7.80 3.51
C VAL A 264 12.32 -6.34 3.05
N ILE A 265 11.17 -5.84 2.62
CA ILE A 265 10.95 -4.41 2.38
C ILE A 265 10.26 -3.83 3.60
N TRP A 266 10.75 -2.70 4.10
CA TRP A 266 10.09 -1.95 5.18
C TRP A 266 9.20 -0.84 4.61
N SER A 267 7.98 -0.76 5.11
CA SER A 267 7.00 0.28 4.77
C SER A 267 6.37 0.85 6.04
N CYS A 268 6.03 2.13 6.00
CA CYS A 268 5.36 2.83 7.10
C CYS A 268 3.87 3.06 6.79
N ASP A 269 3.00 2.62 7.69
CA ASP A 269 1.58 3.00 7.73
C ASP A 269 1.36 3.95 8.92
N PRO A 270 1.52 5.25 8.77
CA PRO A 270 1.42 6.21 9.86
C PRO A 270 -0.03 6.57 10.21
N MET A 271 -1.00 5.92 9.57
CA MET A 271 -2.41 6.26 9.73
C MET A 271 -3.09 5.44 10.83
N HIS A 272 -2.86 4.11 10.83
CA HIS A 272 -3.66 3.21 11.67
C HIS A 272 -3.22 3.19 13.14
N GLY A 273 -1.97 3.53 13.46
CA GLY A 273 -1.47 3.68 14.82
C GLY A 273 -1.86 5.01 15.49
N ASN A 274 -2.26 6.02 14.70
CA ASN A 274 -2.55 7.38 15.15
C ASN A 274 -4.05 7.74 15.11
N THR A 275 -4.93 6.74 15.06
CA THR A 275 -6.38 6.98 14.98
C THR A 275 -6.94 7.46 16.32
N ILE A 276 -7.59 8.61 16.29
CA ILE A 276 -8.36 9.15 17.41
C ILE A 276 -9.83 9.32 17.02
N LYS A 277 -10.70 9.47 18.02
CA LYS A 277 -12.10 9.83 17.83
C LYS A 277 -12.27 11.33 18.08
N ALA A 278 -12.69 12.06 17.06
CA ALA A 278 -12.99 13.49 17.18
C ALA A 278 -14.25 13.73 18.04
N ALA A 279 -14.45 14.96 18.53
CA ALA A 279 -15.64 15.37 19.28
C ALA A 279 -16.95 15.10 18.51
N THR A 280 -16.90 15.13 17.18
CA THR A 280 -18.02 14.78 16.27
C THR A 280 -18.32 13.28 16.19
N GLY A 281 -17.53 12.42 16.89
CA GLY A 281 -17.67 10.97 16.86
C GLY A 281 -16.96 10.27 15.70
N PHE A 282 -16.46 11.00 14.71
CA PHE A 282 -15.74 10.43 13.57
C PHE A 282 -14.28 10.09 13.92
N LYS A 283 -13.77 9.02 13.29
CA LYS A 283 -12.34 8.67 13.38
C LYS A 283 -11.51 9.62 12.53
N THR A 284 -10.48 10.20 13.12
CA THR A 284 -9.52 11.08 12.44
C THR A 284 -8.08 10.76 12.87
N ARG A 285 -7.10 11.47 12.32
CA ARG A 285 -5.67 11.37 12.65
C ARG A 285 -5.08 12.77 12.67
N PRO A 286 -4.43 13.18 13.77
CA PRO A 286 -3.69 14.45 13.80
C PRO A 286 -2.53 14.40 12.79
N PHE A 287 -2.39 15.44 11.97
CA PHE A 287 -1.33 15.51 10.96
C PHE A 287 0.07 15.42 11.60
N GLU A 288 0.28 16.11 12.73
CA GLU A 288 1.55 16.09 13.44
C GLU A 288 1.95 14.68 13.92
N SER A 289 0.98 13.88 14.37
CA SER A 289 1.24 12.48 14.75
C SER A 289 1.63 11.63 13.53
N VAL A 290 0.95 11.80 12.41
CA VAL A 290 1.27 11.13 11.15
C VAL A 290 2.70 11.50 10.70
N LEU A 291 3.02 12.79 10.68
CA LEU A 291 4.34 13.28 10.28
C LEU A 291 5.45 12.82 11.24
N LYS A 292 5.19 12.81 12.55
CA LYS A 292 6.12 12.34 13.57
C LYS A 292 6.44 10.84 13.39
N GLU A 293 5.43 10.00 13.15
CA GLU A 293 5.66 8.57 12.91
C GLU A 293 6.50 8.33 11.66
N VAL A 294 6.21 9.04 10.55
CA VAL A 294 7.01 8.96 9.32
C VAL A 294 8.46 9.36 9.57
N LYS A 295 8.71 10.51 10.22
CA LYS A 295 10.07 10.98 10.53
C LYS A 295 10.84 9.96 11.37
N ASN A 296 10.22 9.44 12.42
CA ASN A 296 10.83 8.46 13.31
C ASN A 296 11.10 7.13 12.61
N PHE A 297 10.17 6.67 11.76
CA PHE A 297 10.37 5.48 10.94
C PHE A 297 11.60 5.59 10.06
N PHE A 298 11.77 6.70 9.34
CA PHE A 298 12.95 6.89 8.49
C PHE A 298 14.25 7.05 9.29
N ALA A 299 14.20 7.69 10.45
CA ALA A 299 15.37 7.78 11.36
C ALA A 299 15.82 6.38 11.81
N ASP A 300 14.89 5.52 12.24
CA ASP A 300 15.17 4.14 12.64
C ASP A 300 15.66 3.28 11.46
N LEU A 301 15.06 3.45 10.28
CA LEU A 301 15.47 2.75 9.06
C LEU A 301 16.92 3.11 8.68
N CYS A 302 17.26 4.39 8.68
CA CYS A 302 18.62 4.85 8.39
C CYS A 302 19.62 4.30 9.42
N PHE A 303 19.28 4.36 10.69
CA PHE A 303 20.17 3.90 11.77
C PHE A 303 20.38 2.38 11.77
N CYS A 304 19.29 1.60 11.60
CA CYS A 304 19.35 0.15 11.76
C CYS A 304 19.79 -0.60 10.50
N ILE A 305 19.43 -0.13 9.30
CA ILE A 305 19.52 -0.92 8.07
C ILE A 305 20.44 -0.30 7.02
N LEU A 306 20.26 0.98 6.73
CA LEU A 306 20.89 1.60 5.57
C LEU A 306 22.32 2.01 5.86
N LYS A 307 23.29 1.39 5.15
CA LYS A 307 24.66 1.92 5.02
C LYS A 307 24.81 2.81 3.77
N SER A 308 23.89 2.74 2.80
CA SER A 308 23.91 3.59 1.60
C SER A 308 22.56 3.63 0.88
N VAL A 309 22.29 4.73 0.16
CA VAL A 309 21.10 4.95 -0.70
C VAL A 309 21.01 3.92 -1.84
N GLN A 310 22.12 3.34 -2.26
CA GLN A 310 22.18 2.33 -3.34
C GLN A 310 21.43 1.04 -3.00
N GLN A 311 21.33 0.65 -1.73
CA GLN A 311 20.58 -0.55 -1.33
C GLN A 311 19.07 -0.41 -1.55
N ILE A 312 18.52 0.80 -1.44
CA ILE A 312 17.08 1.06 -1.67
C ILE A 312 16.73 0.88 -3.15
N SER A 313 17.58 1.37 -4.05
CA SER A 313 17.37 1.27 -5.51
C SER A 313 17.33 -0.18 -6.00
N ALA A 314 18.20 -1.04 -5.45
CA ALA A 314 18.23 -2.46 -5.79
C ALA A 314 16.95 -3.22 -5.35
N CYS A 315 16.42 -2.93 -4.16
CA CYS A 315 15.17 -3.52 -3.68
C CYS A 315 13.95 -3.12 -4.55
N VAL A 316 13.91 -1.87 -5.02
CA VAL A 316 12.82 -1.38 -5.87
C VAL A 316 12.82 -2.05 -7.25
N SER A 317 13.99 -2.21 -7.86
CA SER A 317 14.11 -2.88 -9.17
C SER A 317 13.76 -4.37 -9.10
N GLN A 318 14.17 -5.07 -8.03
CA GLN A 318 13.79 -6.46 -7.80
C GLN A 318 12.28 -6.63 -7.60
N TRP A 319 11.65 -5.74 -6.82
CA TRP A 319 10.20 -5.80 -6.63
C TRP A 319 9.42 -5.64 -7.95
N GLN A 320 9.87 -4.73 -8.83
CA GLN A 320 9.26 -4.53 -10.14
C GLN A 320 9.37 -5.76 -11.06
N SER A 321 10.46 -6.54 -10.96
CA SER A 321 10.65 -7.75 -11.79
C SER A 321 9.73 -8.92 -11.36
N HIS A 322 9.23 -8.94 -10.11
CA HIS A 322 8.33 -9.98 -9.59
C HIS A 322 6.84 -9.63 -9.71
N SER A 323 6.51 -8.41 -10.12
CA SER A 323 5.13 -7.91 -10.20
C SER A 323 4.57 -7.90 -11.64
N HIS A 324 5.31 -8.44 -12.58
CA HIS A 324 4.94 -8.65 -13.98
C HIS A 324 4.59 -10.09 -14.23
#